data_6fbda27850f0b0e06f2e5bbc6aceb97a
#
_entry.id   6fbda27850f0b0e06f2e5bbc6aceb97a
#
_cell.length_a   1.000
_cell.length_b   1.000
_cell.length_c   1.000
_cell.angle_alpha   90.00
_cell.angle_beta   90.00
_cell.angle_gamma   90.00
#
_symmetry.space_group_name_H-M   'P 1'
#
loop_
_entity.id
_entity.type
_entity.pdbx_description
1 polymer ?
#
loop_
_entity_poly.entity_id
_entity_poly.type
_entity_poly.pdbx_seq_one_letter_code
_entity_poly.pdbx_strand_id
1 'polypeptide(L)'
;MRGLRLLAAAVLAAALPGLAPTHAVAQDAARGAELAAARNCGICHGANGRSEIEDIPSLAGQQADYVTLQMILFREGIRQVPVMNQAAADMADKDIEDLAAFFASLPAGPPEDRRPPDAALIAAGQALTGPRNCGVCHLPGYVGRNQVPRIAAQREEFLARAMTEYRDGKRVGIDTQMNSAVFGMSDSDIAALAHYLAQRD
;
A
#
# COMPACT_ATOMS: atom_id res chain seq x y z
N MET A 1 40.17 -54.96 49.79
CA MET A 1 40.61 -53.97 48.82
C MET A 1 39.67 -54.09 47.60
N ARG A 2 38.75 -53.19 47.47
CA ARG A 2 37.72 -53.22 46.39
C ARG A 2 38.10 -52.16 45.34
N GLY A 3 38.50 -52.59 44.14
CA GLY A 3 38.84 -51.71 43.03
C GLY A 3 37.64 -51.05 42.40
N LEU A 4 37.63 -49.72 42.40
CA LEU A 4 36.63 -48.86 41.76
C LEU A 4 36.95 -48.74 40.27
N ARG A 5 36.09 -49.32 39.40
CA ARG A 5 36.21 -49.15 37.94
C ARG A 5 35.45 -47.88 37.53
N LEU A 6 36.21 -46.87 37.09
CA LEU A 6 35.68 -45.68 36.46
C LEU A 6 35.28 -46.02 35.01
N LEU A 7 33.98 -45.93 34.72
CA LEU A 7 33.43 -45.98 33.38
C LEU A 7 33.47 -44.56 32.80
N ALA A 8 34.32 -44.34 31.79
CA ALA A 8 34.35 -43.12 31.03
C ALA A 8 33.21 -43.10 30.01
N ALA A 9 32.21 -42.25 30.18
CA ALA A 9 31.14 -42.03 29.22
C ALA A 9 31.67 -41.08 28.10
N ALA A 10 31.78 -41.58 26.88
CA ALA A 10 32.09 -40.77 25.71
C ALA A 10 30.84 -40.01 25.27
N VAL A 11 30.85 -38.70 25.40
CA VAL A 11 29.78 -37.82 24.87
C VAL A 11 30.01 -37.61 23.39
N LEU A 12 29.18 -38.21 22.55
CA LEU A 12 29.17 -38.01 21.11
C LEU A 12 28.51 -36.66 20.83
N ALA A 13 29.27 -35.62 20.50
CA ALA A 13 28.76 -34.34 20.06
C ALA A 13 28.23 -34.47 18.62
N ALA A 14 26.94 -34.59 18.45
CA ALA A 14 26.29 -34.51 17.13
C ALA A 14 26.37 -33.07 16.62
N ALA A 15 27.19 -32.83 15.59
CA ALA A 15 27.20 -31.54 14.88
C ALA A 15 25.89 -31.38 14.11
N LEU A 16 25.02 -30.44 14.57
CA LEU A 16 23.85 -30.01 13.81
C LEU A 16 24.35 -29.29 12.54
N PRO A 17 23.82 -29.62 11.34
CA PRO A 17 24.12 -28.86 10.13
C PRO A 17 23.61 -27.42 10.36
N GLY A 18 24.53 -26.45 10.28
CA GLY A 18 24.20 -25.04 10.42
C GLY A 18 23.19 -24.64 9.34
N LEU A 19 22.00 -24.17 9.75
CA LEU A 19 21.11 -23.45 8.85
C LEU A 19 21.87 -22.20 8.37
N ALA A 20 22.24 -22.18 7.09
CA ALA A 20 22.75 -20.98 6.46
C ALA A 20 21.67 -19.89 6.56
N PRO A 21 21.99 -18.65 6.97
CA PRO A 21 21.04 -17.58 6.99
C PRO A 21 20.51 -17.37 5.57
N THR A 22 19.22 -17.56 5.36
CA THR A 22 18.54 -17.11 4.15
C THR A 22 18.60 -15.59 4.16
N HIS A 23 19.50 -15.00 3.37
CA HIS A 23 19.53 -13.55 3.19
C HIS A 23 18.19 -13.15 2.54
N ALA A 24 17.34 -12.44 3.28
CA ALA A 24 16.24 -11.73 2.67
C ALA A 24 16.86 -10.75 1.66
N VAL A 25 16.52 -10.91 0.39
CA VAL A 25 17.01 -10.01 -0.65
C VAL A 25 16.36 -8.66 -0.39
N ALA A 26 17.17 -7.65 -0.07
CA ALA A 26 16.68 -6.29 0.18
C ALA A 26 15.93 -5.75 -1.04
N GLN A 27 14.88 -4.98 -0.80
CA GLN A 27 14.16 -4.26 -1.84
C GLN A 27 15.11 -3.25 -2.52
N ASP A 28 15.08 -3.17 -3.84
CA ASP A 28 15.97 -2.33 -4.65
C ASP A 28 15.16 -1.27 -5.41
N ALA A 29 15.12 -0.05 -4.88
CA ALA A 29 14.40 1.06 -5.48
C ALA A 29 15.01 1.50 -6.82
N ALA A 30 16.32 1.33 -7.04
CA ALA A 30 16.95 1.68 -8.32
C ALA A 30 16.50 0.69 -9.42
N ARG A 31 16.53 -0.60 -9.13
CA ARG A 31 15.95 -1.61 -10.03
C ARG A 31 14.46 -1.39 -10.23
N GLY A 32 13.73 -0.99 -9.18
CA GLY A 32 12.31 -0.61 -9.26
C GLY A 32 12.05 0.54 -10.23
N ALA A 33 12.93 1.55 -10.27
CA ALA A 33 12.84 2.66 -11.23
C ALA A 33 13.02 2.17 -12.68
N GLU A 34 13.99 1.27 -12.93
CA GLU A 34 14.20 0.67 -14.25
C GLU A 34 12.97 -0.14 -14.70
N LEU A 35 12.39 -0.93 -13.79
CA LEU A 35 11.17 -1.69 -14.06
C LEU A 35 9.98 -0.78 -14.35
N ALA A 36 9.81 0.31 -13.58
CA ALA A 36 8.74 1.28 -13.79
C ALA A 36 8.83 1.95 -15.17
N ALA A 37 10.05 2.29 -15.60
CA ALA A 37 10.30 2.84 -16.93
C ALA A 37 10.03 1.80 -18.03
N ALA A 38 10.58 0.59 -17.91
CA ALA A 38 10.41 -0.49 -18.90
C ALA A 38 8.94 -0.91 -19.09
N ARG A 39 8.14 -0.84 -18.02
CA ARG A 39 6.71 -1.19 -18.04
C ARG A 39 5.80 0.02 -18.26
N ASN A 40 6.37 1.19 -18.51
CA ASN A 40 5.62 2.42 -18.79
C ASN A 40 4.62 2.84 -17.69
N CYS A 41 4.90 2.54 -16.42
CA CYS A 41 4.01 2.86 -15.30
C CYS A 41 3.71 4.36 -15.22
N GLY A 42 4.70 5.20 -15.55
CA GLY A 42 4.60 6.65 -15.52
C GLY A 42 3.60 7.25 -16.51
N ILE A 43 3.18 6.53 -17.57
CA ILE A 43 2.17 7.04 -18.52
C ILE A 43 0.84 7.30 -17.81
N CYS A 44 0.47 6.43 -16.85
CA CYS A 44 -0.79 6.55 -16.11
C CYS A 44 -0.57 7.16 -14.72
N HIS A 45 0.48 6.73 -14.01
CA HIS A 45 0.72 7.14 -12.62
C HIS A 45 1.59 8.41 -12.49
N GLY A 46 1.94 9.05 -13.61
CA GLY A 46 2.83 10.21 -13.68
C GLY A 46 4.32 9.83 -13.64
N ALA A 47 5.16 10.58 -14.36
CA ALA A 47 6.60 10.30 -14.48
C ALA A 47 7.32 10.31 -13.11
N ASN A 48 6.83 11.13 -12.18
CA ASN A 48 7.31 11.25 -10.80
C ASN A 48 6.41 10.51 -9.78
N GLY A 49 5.53 9.61 -10.25
CA GLY A 49 4.58 8.88 -9.43
C GLY A 49 3.38 9.71 -8.96
N ARG A 50 3.18 10.92 -9.46
CA ARG A 50 2.00 11.76 -9.20
C ARG A 50 1.12 11.77 -10.45
N SER A 51 -0.04 11.13 -10.36
CA SER A 51 -0.95 10.99 -11.49
C SER A 51 -1.63 12.33 -11.83
N GLU A 52 -1.73 12.61 -13.11
CA GLU A 52 -2.49 13.75 -13.68
C GLU A 52 -3.79 13.26 -14.34
N ILE A 53 -4.08 11.96 -14.25
CA ILE A 53 -5.27 11.35 -14.83
C ILE A 53 -6.28 11.10 -13.71
N GLU A 54 -7.51 11.58 -13.91
CA GLU A 54 -8.64 11.29 -13.02
C GLU A 54 -8.76 9.79 -12.78
N ASP A 55 -9.16 9.43 -11.56
CA ASP A 55 -9.33 8.03 -11.15
C ASP A 55 -8.08 7.15 -11.12
N ILE A 56 -6.93 7.62 -11.59
CA ILE A 56 -5.67 6.89 -11.46
C ILE A 56 -4.90 7.40 -10.24
N PRO A 57 -4.53 6.53 -9.29
CA PRO A 57 -3.88 6.98 -8.07
C PRO A 57 -2.46 7.47 -8.28
N SER A 58 -2.05 8.49 -7.54
CA SER A 58 -0.65 8.79 -7.30
C SER A 58 -0.01 7.67 -6.46
N LEU A 59 1.22 7.30 -6.80
CA LEU A 59 2.00 6.26 -6.13
C LEU A 59 3.20 6.83 -5.35
N ALA A 60 3.60 8.08 -5.62
CA ALA A 60 4.72 8.72 -4.94
C ALA A 60 4.50 8.79 -3.41
N GLY A 61 5.48 8.29 -2.65
CA GLY A 61 5.43 8.22 -1.19
C GLY A 61 4.35 7.31 -0.63
N GLN A 62 3.83 6.39 -1.44
CA GLN A 62 2.90 5.36 -0.95
C GLN A 62 3.66 4.29 -0.19
N GLN A 63 3.02 3.67 0.80
CA GLN A 63 3.61 2.61 1.60
C GLN A 63 4.02 1.41 0.72
N ALA A 64 5.28 0.98 0.80
CA ALA A 64 5.79 -0.11 -0.03
C ALA A 64 4.96 -1.41 0.16
N ASP A 65 4.68 -1.78 1.40
CA ASP A 65 3.88 -2.99 1.70
C ASP A 65 2.46 -2.90 1.11
N TYR A 66 1.88 -1.69 1.07
CA TYR A 66 0.58 -1.49 0.44
C TYR A 66 0.65 -1.65 -1.08
N VAL A 67 1.67 -1.08 -1.72
CA VAL A 67 1.86 -1.23 -3.18
C VAL A 67 2.10 -2.69 -3.53
N THR A 68 3.00 -3.37 -2.79
CA THR A 68 3.26 -4.81 -2.95
C THR A 68 1.97 -5.62 -2.85
N LEU A 69 1.19 -5.39 -1.79
CA LEU A 69 -0.09 -6.08 -1.61
C LEU A 69 -1.04 -5.84 -2.79
N GLN A 70 -1.22 -4.58 -3.22
CA GLN A 70 -2.13 -4.27 -4.31
C GLN A 70 -1.69 -4.92 -5.63
N MET A 71 -0.39 -4.93 -5.94
CA MET A 71 0.15 -5.58 -7.13
C MET A 71 -0.08 -7.10 -7.12
N ILE A 72 0.10 -7.75 -5.96
CA ILE A 72 -0.23 -9.17 -5.78
C ILE A 72 -1.73 -9.40 -6.00
N LEU A 73 -2.61 -8.57 -5.42
CA LEU A 73 -4.06 -8.70 -5.60
C LEU A 73 -4.48 -8.53 -7.07
N PHE A 74 -3.80 -7.67 -7.83
CA PHE A 74 -4.03 -7.54 -9.28
C PHE A 74 -3.53 -8.76 -10.03
N ARG A 75 -2.31 -9.25 -9.74
CA ARG A 75 -1.72 -10.41 -10.39
C ARG A 75 -2.58 -11.67 -10.21
N GLU A 76 -3.05 -11.89 -8.99
CA GLU A 76 -3.89 -13.05 -8.65
C GLU A 76 -5.36 -12.86 -9.05
N GLY A 77 -5.73 -11.73 -9.66
CA GLY A 77 -7.10 -11.47 -10.10
C GLY A 77 -8.10 -11.28 -8.96
N ILE A 78 -7.63 -11.08 -7.72
CA ILE A 78 -8.50 -10.84 -6.56
C ILE A 78 -9.09 -9.43 -6.63
N ARG A 79 -8.26 -8.45 -7.00
CA ARG A 79 -8.70 -7.08 -7.30
C ARG A 79 -8.86 -6.91 -8.81
N GLN A 80 -10.07 -6.59 -9.24
CA GLN A 80 -10.44 -6.51 -10.65
C GLN A 80 -10.30 -5.07 -11.17
N VAL A 81 -9.20 -4.79 -11.85
CA VAL A 81 -8.94 -3.57 -12.63
C VAL A 81 -8.18 -4.02 -13.88
N PRO A 82 -8.85 -4.24 -15.03
CA PRO A 82 -8.28 -4.97 -16.17
C PRO A 82 -6.88 -4.52 -16.60
N VAL A 83 -6.63 -3.20 -16.68
CA VAL A 83 -5.31 -2.66 -17.06
C VAL A 83 -4.24 -3.03 -16.03
N MET A 84 -4.56 -3.01 -14.73
CA MET A 84 -3.62 -3.37 -13.69
C MET A 84 -3.44 -4.87 -13.54
N ASN A 85 -4.50 -5.67 -13.79
CA ASN A 85 -4.39 -7.12 -13.84
C ASN A 85 -3.43 -7.55 -14.96
N GLN A 86 -3.53 -6.92 -16.13
CA GLN A 86 -2.61 -7.18 -17.24
C GLN A 86 -1.17 -6.71 -16.90
N ALA A 87 -1.01 -5.53 -16.31
CA ALA A 87 0.31 -4.99 -15.95
C ALA A 87 1.04 -5.84 -14.90
N ALA A 88 0.31 -6.53 -14.03
CA ALA A 88 0.87 -7.35 -12.96
C ALA A 88 1.04 -8.84 -13.32
N ALA A 89 0.38 -9.34 -14.37
CA ALA A 89 0.17 -10.77 -14.63
C ALA A 89 1.44 -11.63 -14.66
N ASP A 90 2.54 -11.09 -15.17
CA ASP A 90 3.83 -11.81 -15.35
C ASP A 90 4.92 -11.35 -14.37
N MET A 91 4.56 -10.56 -13.34
CA MET A 91 5.54 -10.02 -12.41
C MET A 91 5.93 -11.02 -11.34
N ALA A 92 7.24 -11.22 -11.14
CA ALA A 92 7.75 -11.94 -9.99
C ALA A 92 7.59 -11.12 -8.69
N ASP A 93 7.55 -11.80 -7.54
CA ASP A 93 7.43 -11.13 -6.24
C ASP A 93 8.52 -10.06 -6.06
N LYS A 94 9.76 -10.39 -6.41
CA LYS A 94 10.89 -9.45 -6.33
C LYS A 94 10.71 -8.21 -7.20
N ASP A 95 10.13 -8.34 -8.39
CA ASP A 95 9.84 -7.19 -9.27
C ASP A 95 8.78 -6.27 -8.66
N ILE A 96 7.76 -6.87 -8.06
CA ILE A 96 6.70 -6.15 -7.33
C ILE A 96 7.29 -5.40 -6.13
N GLU A 97 8.13 -6.06 -5.34
CA GLU A 97 8.78 -5.46 -4.17
C GLU A 97 9.70 -4.29 -4.54
N ASP A 98 10.48 -4.41 -5.61
CA ASP A 98 11.38 -3.36 -6.08
C ASP A 98 10.61 -2.16 -6.64
N LEU A 99 9.54 -2.40 -7.41
CA LEU A 99 8.62 -1.35 -7.84
C LEU A 99 7.99 -0.62 -6.64
N ALA A 100 7.55 -1.37 -5.64
CA ALA A 100 6.96 -0.80 -4.44
C ALA A 100 7.97 0.08 -3.69
N ALA A 101 9.22 -0.38 -3.54
CA ALA A 101 10.29 0.39 -2.94
C ALA A 101 10.60 1.68 -3.73
N PHE A 102 10.59 1.62 -5.05
CA PHE A 102 10.78 2.79 -5.90
C PHE A 102 9.69 3.84 -5.65
N PHE A 103 8.41 3.47 -5.79
CA PHE A 103 7.33 4.43 -5.58
C PHE A 103 7.27 4.98 -4.15
N ALA A 104 7.60 4.15 -3.15
CA ALA A 104 7.68 4.59 -1.76
C ALA A 104 8.82 5.61 -1.53
N SER A 105 9.91 5.53 -2.28
CA SER A 105 11.05 6.46 -2.19
C SER A 105 10.79 7.83 -2.81
N LEU A 106 9.79 7.95 -3.67
CA LEU A 106 9.47 9.21 -4.32
C LEU A 106 8.81 10.20 -3.34
N PRO A 107 9.08 11.51 -3.47
CA PRO A 107 8.46 12.51 -2.60
C PRO A 107 6.94 12.51 -2.74
N ALA A 108 6.23 12.23 -1.67
CA ALA A 108 4.78 12.36 -1.63
C ALA A 108 4.38 13.81 -1.89
N GLY A 109 3.20 14.02 -2.46
CA GLY A 109 2.66 15.34 -2.70
C GLY A 109 1.39 15.29 -3.54
N PRO A 110 0.67 16.40 -3.62
CA PRO A 110 -0.54 16.49 -4.40
C PRO A 110 -0.25 16.39 -5.91
N PRO A 111 -1.22 15.97 -6.71
CA PRO A 111 -1.17 16.14 -8.16
C PRO A 111 -1.09 17.64 -8.52
N GLU A 112 -0.47 17.98 -9.65
CA GLU A 112 -0.28 19.38 -10.06
C GLU A 112 -1.61 20.08 -10.38
N ASP A 113 -2.58 19.32 -10.88
CA ASP A 113 -3.94 19.75 -11.21
C ASP A 113 -4.92 19.60 -10.02
N ARG A 114 -4.41 19.52 -8.77
CA ARG A 114 -5.26 19.43 -7.58
C ARG A 114 -6.33 20.53 -7.58
N ARG A 115 -7.59 20.13 -7.43
CA ARG A 115 -8.72 21.06 -7.35
C ARG A 115 -8.52 22.08 -6.22
N PRO A 116 -8.88 23.37 -6.44
CA PRO A 116 -8.81 24.37 -5.37
C PRO A 116 -9.59 23.95 -4.11
N PRO A 117 -9.13 24.37 -2.92
CA PRO A 117 -9.79 24.01 -1.67
C PRO A 117 -11.20 24.64 -1.57
N ASP A 118 -12.18 23.82 -1.23
CA ASP A 118 -13.53 24.24 -0.87
C ASP A 118 -13.71 24.12 0.65
N ALA A 119 -13.89 25.25 1.32
CA ALA A 119 -13.96 25.31 2.78
C ALA A 119 -15.15 24.52 3.35
N ALA A 120 -16.28 24.47 2.65
CA ALA A 120 -17.44 23.72 3.10
C ALA A 120 -17.21 22.21 3.00
N LEU A 121 -16.65 21.73 1.89
CA LEU A 121 -16.29 20.32 1.73
C LEU A 121 -15.19 19.91 2.70
N ILE A 122 -14.18 20.75 2.93
CA ILE A 122 -13.13 20.49 3.92
C ILE A 122 -13.72 20.33 5.32
N ALA A 123 -14.57 21.25 5.76
CA ALA A 123 -15.19 21.19 7.08
C ALA A 123 -16.09 19.95 7.23
N ALA A 124 -16.91 19.63 6.23
CA ALA A 124 -17.77 18.46 6.22
C ALA A 124 -16.94 17.15 6.24
N GLY A 125 -15.93 17.03 5.38
CA GLY A 125 -15.05 15.86 5.32
C GLY A 125 -14.28 15.67 6.63
N GLN A 126 -13.72 16.73 7.21
CA GLN A 126 -13.02 16.69 8.49
C GLN A 126 -13.94 16.17 9.62
N ALA A 127 -15.19 16.62 9.67
CA ALA A 127 -16.13 16.19 10.68
C ALA A 127 -16.43 14.68 10.64
N LEU A 128 -16.28 14.03 9.48
CA LEU A 128 -16.50 12.60 9.31
C LEU A 128 -15.35 11.75 9.83
N THR A 129 -14.12 12.27 9.88
CA THR A 129 -12.93 11.48 10.18
C THR A 129 -12.88 10.92 11.59
N GLY A 130 -13.33 11.68 12.59
CA GLY A 130 -13.39 11.27 13.99
C GLY A 130 -14.35 10.11 14.24
N PRO A 131 -15.66 10.28 13.95
CA PRO A 131 -16.65 9.21 14.11
C PRO A 131 -16.34 7.93 13.32
N ARG A 132 -15.64 8.04 12.22
CA ARG A 132 -15.21 6.91 11.36
C ARG A 132 -13.84 6.33 11.71
N ASN A 133 -13.14 6.90 12.71
CA ASN A 133 -11.83 6.44 13.18
C ASN A 133 -10.74 6.37 12.09
N CYS A 134 -10.82 7.19 11.03
CA CYS A 134 -9.91 7.13 9.89
C CYS A 134 -8.43 7.22 10.32
N GLY A 135 -8.11 8.16 11.22
CA GLY A 135 -6.74 8.39 11.71
C GLY A 135 -6.19 7.28 12.62
N VAL A 136 -7.00 6.33 13.09
CA VAL A 136 -6.53 5.20 13.91
C VAL A 136 -5.69 4.24 13.05
N CYS A 137 -6.13 3.94 11.82
CA CYS A 137 -5.44 3.07 10.89
C CYS A 137 -4.51 3.87 9.96
N HIS A 138 -5.01 4.95 9.34
CA HIS A 138 -4.23 5.76 8.41
C HIS A 138 -3.24 6.72 9.07
N LEU A 139 -3.17 6.74 10.40
CA LEU A 139 -2.33 7.57 11.26
C LEU A 139 -2.65 9.08 11.21
N PRO A 140 -2.15 9.87 12.16
CA PRO A 140 -2.20 11.33 12.08
C PRO A 140 -1.56 11.82 10.78
N GLY A 141 -2.19 12.80 10.13
CA GLY A 141 -1.78 13.28 8.81
C GLY A 141 -2.12 12.33 7.65
N TYR A 142 -2.77 11.20 7.93
CA TYR A 142 -3.21 10.22 6.92
C TYR A 142 -2.08 9.66 6.04
N VAL A 143 -0.90 9.54 6.63
CA VAL A 143 0.32 9.08 5.95
C VAL A 143 0.37 7.56 5.76
N GLY A 144 -0.44 6.81 6.50
CA GLY A 144 -0.48 5.34 6.45
C GLY A 144 0.72 4.66 7.10
N ARG A 145 0.72 3.33 7.09
CA ARG A 145 1.83 2.46 7.54
C ARG A 145 1.66 1.05 7.00
N ASN A 146 2.74 0.39 6.68
CA ASN A 146 2.71 -1.00 6.22
C ASN A 146 1.67 -1.18 5.08
N GLN A 147 0.68 -2.05 5.28
CA GLN A 147 -0.40 -2.29 4.31
C GLN A 147 -1.56 -1.27 4.38
N VAL A 148 -1.54 -0.34 5.34
CA VAL A 148 -2.51 0.75 5.41
C VAL A 148 -2.00 1.93 4.58
N PRO A 149 -2.70 2.34 3.52
CA PRO A 149 -2.16 3.31 2.57
C PRO A 149 -2.08 4.73 3.13
N ARG A 150 -1.13 5.50 2.59
CA ARG A 150 -1.21 6.96 2.58
C ARG A 150 -2.42 7.38 1.75
N ILE A 151 -3.29 8.20 2.33
CA ILE A 151 -4.48 8.76 1.67
C ILE A 151 -4.44 10.29 1.62
N ALA A 152 -3.50 10.93 2.34
CA ALA A 152 -3.24 12.36 2.23
C ALA A 152 -2.66 12.71 0.85
N ALA A 153 -3.05 13.84 0.30
CA ALA A 153 -2.61 14.37 -1.00
C ALA A 153 -2.86 13.41 -2.19
N GLN A 154 -3.75 12.44 -2.02
CA GLN A 154 -4.15 11.54 -3.10
C GLN A 154 -5.19 12.21 -4.00
N ARG A 155 -5.30 11.76 -5.25
CA ARG A 155 -6.32 12.23 -6.18
C ARG A 155 -7.71 12.09 -5.60
N GLU A 156 -8.47 13.18 -5.67
CA GLU A 156 -9.81 13.26 -5.08
C GLU A 156 -10.77 12.26 -5.72
N GLU A 157 -10.74 12.15 -7.05
CA GLU A 157 -11.61 11.26 -7.81
C GLU A 157 -11.31 9.79 -7.49
N PHE A 158 -10.02 9.44 -7.39
CA PHE A 158 -9.62 8.09 -6.97
C PHE A 158 -10.08 7.77 -5.54
N LEU A 159 -9.95 8.72 -4.60
CA LEU A 159 -10.42 8.54 -3.23
C LEU A 159 -11.93 8.31 -3.18
N ALA A 160 -12.70 9.15 -3.89
CA ALA A 160 -14.14 9.05 -3.95
C ALA A 160 -14.58 7.70 -4.53
N ARG A 161 -14.02 7.31 -5.68
CA ARG A 161 -14.30 6.03 -6.30
C ARG A 161 -13.91 4.85 -5.40
N ALA A 162 -12.72 4.87 -4.81
CA ALA A 162 -12.27 3.78 -3.95
C ALA A 162 -13.16 3.60 -2.71
N MET A 163 -13.60 4.69 -2.06
CA MET A 163 -14.52 4.64 -0.93
C MET A 163 -15.90 4.13 -1.36
N THR A 164 -16.41 4.56 -2.51
CA THR A 164 -17.65 4.06 -3.09
C THR A 164 -17.58 2.55 -3.38
N GLU A 165 -16.48 2.09 -3.99
CA GLU A 165 -16.27 0.67 -4.25
C GLU A 165 -16.23 -0.17 -2.97
N TYR A 166 -15.60 0.34 -1.90
CA TYR A 166 -15.61 -0.31 -0.58
C TYR A 166 -17.00 -0.32 0.05
N ARG A 167 -17.74 0.81 0.02
CA ARG A 167 -19.11 0.92 0.55
C ARG A 167 -20.04 -0.07 -0.12
N ASP A 168 -19.93 -0.18 -1.45
CA ASP A 168 -20.80 -1.01 -2.28
C ASP A 168 -20.34 -2.48 -2.37
N GLY A 169 -19.27 -2.87 -1.66
CA GLY A 169 -18.73 -4.23 -1.66
C GLY A 169 -18.07 -4.66 -3.00
N LYS A 170 -17.83 -3.72 -3.91
CA LYS A 170 -17.18 -4.00 -5.20
C LYS A 170 -15.66 -4.15 -5.07
N ARG A 171 -15.07 -3.45 -4.11
CA ARG A 171 -13.67 -3.59 -3.75
C ARG A 171 -13.59 -4.44 -2.49
N VAL A 172 -13.11 -5.67 -2.67
CA VAL A 172 -12.84 -6.59 -1.56
C VAL A 172 -11.32 -6.60 -1.39
N GLY A 173 -10.87 -6.24 -0.20
CA GLY A 173 -9.50 -6.41 0.21
C GLY A 173 -9.28 -7.74 0.92
N ILE A 174 -8.08 -7.93 1.47
CA ILE A 174 -7.80 -9.08 2.37
C ILE A 174 -8.58 -8.94 3.67
N ASP A 175 -8.93 -7.71 4.07
CA ASP A 175 -9.75 -7.42 5.22
C ASP A 175 -10.97 -6.56 4.84
N THR A 176 -11.99 -6.59 5.69
CA THR A 176 -13.24 -5.86 5.50
C THR A 176 -13.28 -4.53 6.27
N GLN A 177 -12.15 -4.07 6.82
CA GLN A 177 -12.12 -2.89 7.70
C GLN A 177 -12.56 -1.64 6.95
N MET A 178 -12.06 -1.44 5.70
CA MET A 178 -12.49 -0.30 4.89
C MET A 178 -13.96 -0.37 4.52
N ASN A 179 -14.50 -1.55 4.19
CA ASN A 179 -15.93 -1.72 3.94
C ASN A 179 -16.77 -1.27 5.16
N SER A 180 -16.35 -1.67 6.36
CA SER A 180 -17.01 -1.28 7.61
C SER A 180 -16.88 0.23 7.89
N ALA A 181 -15.70 0.81 7.67
CA ALA A 181 -15.44 2.23 7.93
C ALA A 181 -16.29 3.17 7.07
N VAL A 182 -16.56 2.80 5.82
CA VAL A 182 -17.36 3.61 4.87
C VAL A 182 -18.81 3.14 4.75
N PHE A 183 -19.20 2.11 5.49
CA PHE A 183 -20.56 1.58 5.45
C PHE A 183 -21.59 2.66 5.74
N GLY A 184 -22.65 2.75 4.92
CA GLY A 184 -23.76 3.68 5.08
C GLY A 184 -23.41 5.15 4.80
N MET A 185 -22.22 5.47 4.27
CA MET A 185 -21.91 6.83 3.83
C MET A 185 -22.71 7.20 2.58
N SER A 186 -23.25 8.42 2.55
CA SER A 186 -23.83 8.98 1.33
C SER A 186 -22.76 9.36 0.32
N ASP A 187 -23.16 9.58 -0.94
CA ASP A 187 -22.23 10.06 -1.97
C ASP A 187 -21.68 11.45 -1.62
N SER A 188 -22.50 12.30 -0.97
CA SER A 188 -22.05 13.61 -0.48
C SER A 188 -21.03 13.50 0.65
N ASP A 189 -21.18 12.54 1.57
CA ASP A 189 -20.17 12.29 2.62
C ASP A 189 -18.85 11.82 2.01
N ILE A 190 -18.92 10.90 1.05
CA ILE A 190 -17.75 10.40 0.33
C ILE A 190 -17.05 11.51 -0.43
N ALA A 191 -17.81 12.36 -1.14
CA ALA A 191 -17.24 13.50 -1.87
C ALA A 191 -16.54 14.49 -0.93
N ALA A 192 -17.18 14.85 0.19
CA ALA A 192 -16.58 15.74 1.19
C ALA A 192 -15.33 15.15 1.82
N LEU A 193 -15.34 13.85 2.18
CA LEU A 193 -14.19 13.18 2.76
C LEU A 193 -13.04 13.05 1.75
N ALA A 194 -13.32 12.73 0.49
CA ALA A 194 -12.33 12.66 -0.58
C ALA A 194 -11.67 14.03 -0.79
N HIS A 195 -12.47 15.09 -0.87
CA HIS A 195 -11.95 16.46 -0.99
C HIS A 195 -11.05 16.82 0.19
N TYR A 196 -11.52 16.60 1.43
CA TYR A 196 -10.72 16.87 2.63
C TYR A 196 -9.38 16.16 2.60
N LEU A 197 -9.34 14.85 2.30
CA LEU A 197 -8.12 14.05 2.27
C LEU A 197 -7.18 14.48 1.13
N ALA A 198 -7.72 14.83 -0.03
CA ALA A 198 -6.94 15.35 -1.16
C ALA A 198 -6.26 16.69 -0.84
N GLN A 199 -6.84 17.50 0.06
CA GLN A 199 -6.28 18.79 0.51
C GLN A 199 -5.28 18.64 1.68
N ARG A 200 -5.03 17.44 2.20
CA ARG A 200 -4.00 17.21 3.24
C ARG A 200 -2.63 16.99 2.58
N ASP A 201 -1.59 17.57 3.19
CA ASP A 201 -0.19 17.41 2.73
C ASP A 201 0.57 16.43 3.62
#